data_04d68e283a66354217089e1f4f425040
#
_entry.id   04d68e283a66354217089e1f4f425040
#
_cell.length_a   1.000
_cell.length_b   1.000
_cell.length_c   1.000
_cell.angle_alpha   90.00
_cell.angle_beta   90.00
_cell.angle_gamma   90.00
#
_symmetry.space_group_name_H-M   'P 1'
#
loop_
_entity.id
_entity.type
_entity.pdbx_description
1 polymer ?
#
loop_
_entity_poly.entity_id
_entity_poly.type
_entity_poly.pdbx_seq_one_letter_code
_entity_poly.pdbx_strand_id
1 'polypeptide(L)'
;FAYQNKAFPIGEEQTISHPYTVAFQSEMLDIKKGDKVLEIGTGCGYQTAVLFHLGANVHSIERQHAWYHKAKVVLTKMRIKAHLHYGDGYLGLPSKAPFDKIIVTAGAPEIPQELFKQMALGGLMMIPLGTKEQMMTLIVKTSETEFKKIEFDNFNQRHFRFVPMLKNKQ
;
A
#
# COMPACT_ATOMS: atom_id res chain seq x y z
N PHE A 1 12.46 20.39 -4.37
CA PHE A 1 12.68 18.98 -3.92
C PHE A 1 11.53 18.04 -4.33
N ALA A 2 10.30 18.54 -4.51
CA ALA A 2 9.12 17.71 -4.78
C ALA A 2 9.20 16.84 -6.04
N TYR A 3 10.05 17.19 -7.01
CA TYR A 3 10.23 16.45 -8.25
C TYR A 3 11.52 15.62 -8.29
N GLN A 4 12.28 15.58 -7.20
CA GLN A 4 13.46 14.71 -7.12
C GLN A 4 13.00 13.27 -6.85
N ASN A 5 13.53 12.33 -7.65
CA ASN A 5 13.24 10.91 -7.46
C ASN A 5 14.07 10.35 -6.29
N LYS A 6 13.72 10.78 -5.08
CA LYS A 6 14.37 10.37 -3.82
C LYS A 6 13.31 10.08 -2.76
N ALA A 7 13.56 9.08 -1.91
CA ALA A 7 12.80 8.90 -0.69
C ALA A 7 13.23 9.96 0.33
N PHE A 8 12.28 10.61 0.97
CA PHE A 8 12.54 11.60 2.00
C PHE A 8 12.10 11.07 3.37
N PRO A 9 12.95 11.16 4.39
CA PRO A 9 12.55 10.84 5.75
C PRO A 9 11.49 11.86 6.20
N ILE A 10 10.41 11.35 6.78
CA ILE A 10 9.30 12.17 7.29
C ILE A 10 9.23 12.16 8.82
N GLY A 11 10.17 11.47 9.46
CA GLY A 11 10.25 11.29 10.91
C GLY A 11 9.71 9.93 11.36
N GLU A 12 9.96 9.58 12.61
CA GLU A 12 9.54 8.32 13.24
C GLU A 12 9.88 7.08 12.41
N GLU A 13 11.09 7.04 11.86
CA GLU A 13 11.61 5.97 11.01
C GLU A 13 10.77 5.68 9.75
N GLN A 14 9.97 6.67 9.30
CA GLN A 14 9.16 6.58 8.08
C GLN A 14 9.77 7.41 6.95
N THR A 15 9.53 6.96 5.73
CA THR A 15 9.94 7.66 4.52
C THR A 15 8.76 7.83 3.57
N ILE A 16 8.74 8.96 2.84
CA ILE A 16 7.90 9.07 1.64
C ILE A 16 8.49 8.15 0.58
N SER A 17 7.67 7.28 0.00
CA SER A 17 8.09 6.48 -1.14
C SER A 17 8.53 7.38 -2.31
N HIS A 18 9.49 6.91 -3.08
CA HIS A 18 9.88 7.57 -4.32
C HIS A 18 8.68 7.79 -5.23
N PRO A 19 8.58 8.94 -5.93
CA PRO A 19 7.53 9.16 -6.91
C PRO A 19 7.45 8.05 -7.97
N TYR A 20 8.59 7.54 -8.41
CA TYR A 20 8.68 6.40 -9.32
C TYR A 20 8.04 5.13 -8.71
N THR A 21 8.28 4.86 -7.43
CA THR A 21 7.68 3.69 -6.74
C THR A 21 6.17 3.80 -6.69
N VAL A 22 5.65 4.98 -6.34
CA VAL A 22 4.21 5.25 -6.28
C VAL A 22 3.57 5.07 -7.66
N ALA A 23 4.20 5.64 -8.70
CA ALA A 23 3.73 5.50 -10.08
C ALA A 23 3.75 4.04 -10.54
N PHE A 24 4.87 3.33 -10.31
CA PHE A 24 5.03 1.93 -10.68
C PHE A 24 3.98 1.02 -10.01
N GLN A 25 3.81 1.14 -8.69
CA GLN A 25 2.83 0.32 -7.98
C GLN A 25 1.40 0.60 -8.46
N SER A 26 1.07 1.87 -8.69
CA SER A 26 -0.26 2.27 -9.17
C SER A 26 -0.54 1.79 -10.59
N GLU A 27 0.46 1.84 -11.47
CA GLU A 27 0.36 1.36 -12.85
C GLU A 27 0.20 -0.16 -12.91
N MET A 28 1.04 -0.90 -12.17
CA MET A 28 0.98 -2.37 -12.16
C MET A 28 -0.30 -2.91 -11.53
N LEU A 29 -0.92 -2.19 -10.62
CA LEU A 29 -2.23 -2.52 -10.09
C LEU A 29 -3.37 -2.23 -11.08
N ASP A 30 -3.09 -1.51 -12.16
CA ASP A 30 -4.09 -1.16 -13.18
C ASP A 30 -5.38 -0.61 -12.55
N ILE A 31 -5.23 0.43 -11.73
CA ILE A 31 -6.34 1.03 -10.99
C ILE A 31 -7.39 1.57 -11.94
N LYS A 32 -8.62 1.11 -11.79
CA LYS A 32 -9.78 1.59 -12.55
C LYS A 32 -10.66 2.49 -11.69
N LYS A 33 -11.35 3.41 -12.35
CA LYS A 33 -12.36 4.23 -11.68
C LYS A 33 -13.42 3.34 -11.02
N GLY A 34 -13.62 3.56 -9.72
CA GLY A 34 -14.57 2.81 -8.90
C GLY A 34 -13.99 1.56 -8.21
N ASP A 35 -12.74 1.16 -8.53
CA ASP A 35 -12.08 0.06 -7.81
C ASP A 35 -12.07 0.34 -6.31
N LYS A 36 -12.43 -0.65 -5.51
CA LYS A 36 -12.27 -0.62 -4.06
C LYS A 36 -10.83 -1.01 -3.72
N VAL A 37 -10.08 -0.06 -3.22
CA VAL A 37 -8.64 -0.23 -2.95
C VAL A 37 -8.36 -0.17 -1.46
N LEU A 38 -7.61 -1.15 -0.95
CA LEU A 38 -7.04 -1.14 0.38
C LEU A 38 -5.55 -0.75 0.29
N GLU A 39 -5.18 0.32 0.95
CA GLU A 39 -3.80 0.75 1.15
C GLU A 39 -3.33 0.41 2.56
N ILE A 40 -2.18 -0.24 2.67
CA ILE A 40 -1.51 -0.51 3.93
C ILE A 40 -0.30 0.40 4.08
N GLY A 41 -0.35 1.31 5.06
CA GLY A 41 0.66 2.34 5.29
C GLY A 41 0.29 3.68 4.65
N THR A 42 -0.57 4.47 5.29
CA THR A 42 -0.97 5.80 4.81
C THR A 42 0.21 6.77 4.78
N GLY A 43 1.04 6.76 5.81
CA GLY A 43 2.15 7.68 5.95
C GLY A 43 1.71 9.14 5.84
N CYS A 44 2.32 9.90 4.92
CA CYS A 44 1.94 11.29 4.66
C CYS A 44 0.68 11.45 3.78
N GLY A 45 0.10 10.37 3.25
CA GLY A 45 -1.07 10.37 2.38
C GLY A 45 -0.77 10.55 0.88
N TYR A 46 0.49 10.50 0.47
CA TYR A 46 0.86 10.72 -0.94
C TYR A 46 0.28 9.63 -1.85
N GLN A 47 0.52 8.35 -1.54
CA GLN A 47 -0.06 7.25 -2.30
C GLN A 47 -1.59 7.27 -2.26
N THR A 48 -2.18 7.57 -1.09
CA THR A 48 -3.63 7.72 -0.91
C THR A 48 -4.22 8.73 -1.89
N ALA A 49 -3.57 9.91 -2.01
CA ALA A 49 -4.00 10.96 -2.92
C ALA A 49 -3.90 10.53 -4.39
N VAL A 50 -2.83 9.83 -4.77
CA VAL A 50 -2.67 9.29 -6.14
C VAL A 50 -3.80 8.32 -6.46
N LEU A 51 -4.08 7.35 -5.60
CA LEU A 51 -5.16 6.38 -5.77
C LEU A 51 -6.53 7.06 -5.92
N PHE A 52 -6.80 8.07 -5.09
CA PHE A 52 -8.04 8.87 -5.18
C PHE A 52 -8.16 9.56 -6.54
N HIS A 53 -7.09 10.21 -7.03
CA HIS A 53 -7.11 10.89 -8.32
C HIS A 53 -7.21 9.93 -9.51
N LEU A 54 -6.80 8.68 -9.36
CA LEU A 54 -7.06 7.62 -10.34
C LEU A 54 -8.52 7.14 -10.32
N GLY A 55 -9.33 7.63 -9.39
CA GLY A 55 -10.77 7.34 -9.31
C GLY A 55 -11.13 6.17 -8.40
N ALA A 56 -10.20 5.67 -7.60
CA ALA A 56 -10.45 4.59 -6.65
C ALA A 56 -11.29 5.03 -5.45
N ASN A 57 -12.07 4.08 -4.90
CA ASN A 57 -12.65 4.17 -3.57
C ASN A 57 -11.62 3.65 -2.57
N VAL A 58 -10.88 4.58 -1.93
CA VAL A 58 -9.70 4.25 -1.14
C VAL A 58 -10.03 4.08 0.33
N HIS A 59 -9.64 2.92 0.87
CA HIS A 59 -9.50 2.66 2.30
C HIS A 59 -8.02 2.54 2.62
N SER A 60 -7.52 3.32 3.58
CA SER A 60 -6.10 3.35 3.94
C SER A 60 -5.93 3.12 5.43
N ILE A 61 -5.02 2.20 5.80
CA ILE A 61 -4.74 1.86 7.19
C ILE A 61 -3.37 2.42 7.59
N GLU A 62 -3.34 3.12 8.73
CA GLU A 62 -2.12 3.59 9.36
C GLU A 62 -2.03 3.08 10.80
N ARG A 63 -0.88 2.45 11.14
CA ARG A 63 -0.65 1.93 12.50
C ARG A 63 -0.08 2.95 13.47
N GLN A 64 0.55 4.00 12.95
CA GLN A 64 1.12 5.05 13.78
C GLN A 64 0.12 6.18 13.97
N HIS A 65 -0.31 6.39 15.22
CA HIS A 65 -1.32 7.38 15.57
C HIS A 65 -0.98 8.80 15.11
N ALA A 66 0.28 9.21 15.25
CA ALA A 66 0.73 10.53 14.82
C ALA A 66 0.58 10.73 13.30
N TRP A 67 0.95 9.72 12.50
CA TRP A 67 0.82 9.76 11.04
C TRP A 67 -0.62 9.68 10.58
N TYR A 68 -1.44 8.86 11.24
CA TYR A 68 -2.88 8.81 10.97
C TYR A 68 -3.52 10.21 11.08
N HIS A 69 -3.23 10.96 12.17
CA HIS A 69 -3.77 12.30 12.35
C HIS A 69 -3.19 13.32 11.36
N LYS A 70 -1.88 13.30 11.12
CA LYS A 70 -1.24 14.18 10.13
C LYS A 70 -1.82 13.98 8.73
N ALA A 71 -1.90 12.73 8.28
CA ALA A 71 -2.48 12.39 6.98
C ALA A 71 -3.94 12.85 6.87
N LYS A 72 -4.76 12.62 7.90
CA LYS A 72 -6.15 13.04 7.94
C LYS A 72 -6.29 14.55 7.73
N VAL A 73 -5.48 15.36 8.42
CA VAL A 73 -5.48 16.82 8.25
C VAL A 73 -5.09 17.23 6.83
N VAL A 74 -4.01 16.66 6.30
CA VAL A 74 -3.51 17.00 4.96
C VAL A 74 -4.51 16.62 3.89
N LEU A 75 -5.00 15.38 3.89
CA LEU A 75 -5.94 14.88 2.89
C LEU A 75 -7.27 15.64 2.93
N THR A 76 -7.75 16.01 4.12
CA THR A 76 -8.95 16.85 4.26
C THR A 76 -8.75 18.23 3.63
N LYS A 77 -7.61 18.89 3.90
CA LYS A 77 -7.27 20.19 3.28
C LYS A 77 -7.19 20.11 1.76
N MET A 78 -6.68 18.99 1.24
CA MET A 78 -6.59 18.73 -0.19
C MET A 78 -7.91 18.26 -0.81
N ARG A 79 -8.98 18.14 -0.03
CA ARG A 79 -10.30 17.62 -0.46
C ARG A 79 -10.23 16.18 -1.03
N ILE A 80 -9.29 15.40 -0.55
CA ILE A 80 -9.16 13.97 -0.88
C ILE A 80 -10.14 13.18 -0.04
N LYS A 81 -11.11 12.54 -0.69
CA LYS A 81 -12.15 11.72 -0.03
C LYS A 81 -11.67 10.27 0.06
N ALA A 82 -10.81 9.98 1.03
CA ALA A 82 -10.38 8.63 1.35
C ALA A 82 -10.83 8.25 2.76
N HIS A 83 -11.06 6.95 2.98
CA HIS A 83 -11.45 6.40 4.27
C HIS A 83 -10.20 5.98 5.05
N LEU A 84 -9.76 6.81 5.98
CA LEU A 84 -8.59 6.50 6.82
C LEU A 84 -8.99 5.70 8.04
N HIS A 85 -8.21 4.67 8.34
CA HIS A 85 -8.39 3.77 9.47
C HIS A 85 -7.12 3.72 10.30
N TYR A 86 -7.26 3.86 11.61
CA TYR A 86 -6.17 3.61 12.55
C TYR A 86 -6.19 2.13 12.95
N GLY A 87 -5.10 1.39 12.67
CA GLY A 87 -5.09 -0.04 12.95
C GLY A 87 -3.87 -0.79 12.46
N ASP A 88 -3.89 -2.10 12.64
CA ASP A 88 -2.84 -3.02 12.20
C ASP A 88 -3.05 -3.41 10.74
N GLY A 89 -2.09 -3.08 9.88
CA GLY A 89 -2.13 -3.41 8.46
C GLY A 89 -2.13 -4.92 8.18
N TYR A 90 -1.57 -5.75 9.07
CA TYR A 90 -1.63 -7.21 8.90
C TYR A 90 -3.05 -7.77 8.99
N LEU A 91 -3.90 -7.12 9.77
CA LEU A 91 -5.31 -7.53 9.91
C LEU A 91 -6.18 -7.05 8.75
N GLY A 92 -5.70 -6.06 8.01
CA GLY A 92 -6.48 -5.44 6.95
C GLY A 92 -7.75 -4.77 7.47
N LEU A 93 -8.81 -4.84 6.67
CA LEU A 93 -10.11 -4.26 6.98
C LEU A 93 -11.24 -5.22 6.56
N PRO A 94 -11.44 -6.34 7.29
CA PRO A 94 -12.41 -7.38 6.91
C PRO A 94 -13.83 -6.85 6.74
N SER A 95 -14.23 -5.86 7.54
CA SER A 95 -15.57 -5.25 7.48
C SER A 95 -15.88 -4.52 6.16
N LYS A 96 -14.86 -4.26 5.34
CA LYS A 96 -14.98 -3.60 4.04
C LYS A 96 -14.57 -4.48 2.86
N ALA A 97 -14.10 -5.70 3.14
CA ALA A 97 -13.78 -6.68 2.10
C ALA A 97 -15.03 -7.07 1.28
N PRO A 98 -14.85 -7.59 0.05
CA PRO A 98 -13.59 -7.78 -0.66
C PRO A 98 -13.05 -6.49 -1.28
N PHE A 99 -11.74 -6.49 -1.59
CA PHE A 99 -11.05 -5.40 -2.29
C PHE A 99 -10.63 -5.83 -3.69
N ASP A 100 -10.84 -4.97 -4.67
CA ASP A 100 -10.38 -5.20 -6.05
C ASP A 100 -8.86 -5.11 -6.14
N LYS A 101 -8.28 -4.18 -5.40
CA LYS A 101 -6.85 -3.94 -5.35
C LYS A 101 -6.38 -3.76 -3.91
N ILE A 102 -5.20 -4.29 -3.61
CA ILE A 102 -4.49 -4.04 -2.34
C ILE A 102 -3.10 -3.52 -2.67
N ILE A 103 -2.70 -2.44 -2.04
CA ILE A 103 -1.33 -1.91 -2.14
C ILE A 103 -0.69 -1.89 -0.76
N VAL A 104 0.47 -2.52 -0.64
CA VAL A 104 1.25 -2.54 0.60
C VAL A 104 2.48 -1.68 0.41
N THR A 105 2.56 -0.58 1.15
CA THR A 105 3.66 0.40 1.06
C THR A 105 4.75 0.15 2.11
N ALA A 106 4.80 -1.05 2.66
CA ALA A 106 5.80 -1.53 3.60
C ALA A 106 6.25 -2.94 3.21
N GLY A 107 7.50 -3.31 3.56
CA GLY A 107 8.03 -4.63 3.27
C GLY A 107 7.46 -5.71 4.19
N ALA A 108 6.99 -6.82 3.63
CA ALA A 108 6.51 -7.97 4.39
C ALA A 108 7.40 -9.20 4.14
N PRO A 109 7.68 -10.03 5.16
CA PRO A 109 8.48 -11.24 4.97
C PRO A 109 7.79 -12.27 4.07
N GLU A 110 6.47 -12.30 4.11
CA GLU A 110 5.60 -13.20 3.35
C GLU A 110 4.25 -12.52 3.06
N ILE A 111 3.43 -13.15 2.22
CA ILE A 111 2.09 -12.64 1.90
C ILE A 111 1.21 -12.71 3.17
N PRO A 112 0.71 -11.58 3.69
CA PRO A 112 -0.18 -11.59 4.85
C PRO A 112 -1.49 -12.31 4.51
N GLN A 113 -1.76 -13.41 5.19
CA GLN A 113 -2.92 -14.28 4.89
C GLN A 113 -4.26 -13.54 5.03
N GLU A 114 -4.36 -12.65 6.02
CA GLU A 114 -5.60 -11.88 6.22
C GLU A 114 -5.85 -10.89 5.07
N LEU A 115 -4.79 -10.31 4.49
CA LEU A 115 -4.93 -9.46 3.30
C LEU A 115 -5.32 -10.29 2.06
N PHE A 116 -4.72 -11.47 1.89
CA PHE A 116 -5.07 -12.36 0.79
C PHE A 116 -6.54 -12.79 0.83
N LYS A 117 -7.08 -13.14 2.00
CA LYS A 117 -8.50 -13.49 2.19
C LYS A 117 -9.43 -12.33 1.78
N GLN A 118 -8.99 -11.09 1.98
CA GLN A 118 -9.77 -9.90 1.70
C GLN A 118 -9.69 -9.43 0.25
N MET A 119 -8.88 -10.07 -0.61
CA MET A 119 -8.89 -9.82 -2.04
C MET A 119 -10.15 -10.36 -2.71
N ALA A 120 -10.70 -9.62 -3.64
CA ALA A 120 -11.70 -10.14 -4.57
C ALA A 120 -11.08 -11.23 -5.46
N LEU A 121 -11.89 -12.14 -5.97
CA LEU A 121 -11.46 -13.10 -7.00
C LEU A 121 -11.04 -12.31 -8.25
N GLY A 122 -9.86 -12.63 -8.81
CA GLY A 122 -9.25 -11.83 -9.87
C GLY A 122 -8.62 -10.52 -9.41
N GLY A 123 -8.71 -10.19 -8.11
CA GLY A 123 -8.09 -9.01 -7.52
C GLY A 123 -6.57 -9.07 -7.53
N LEU A 124 -5.95 -7.89 -7.41
CA LEU A 124 -4.51 -7.70 -7.47
C LEU A 124 -3.98 -7.16 -6.14
N MET A 125 -2.83 -7.67 -5.68
CA MET A 125 -2.09 -7.10 -4.55
C MET A 125 -0.67 -6.78 -4.99
N MET A 126 -0.22 -5.55 -4.80
CA MET A 126 1.16 -5.14 -4.97
C MET A 126 1.84 -5.04 -3.61
N ILE A 127 2.91 -5.80 -3.41
CA ILE A 127 3.58 -5.93 -2.12
C ILE A 127 5.09 -6.16 -2.26
N PRO A 128 5.95 -5.43 -1.51
CA PRO A 128 7.35 -5.75 -1.38
C PRO A 128 7.54 -6.97 -0.46
N LEU A 129 7.98 -8.10 -1.00
CA LEU A 129 8.21 -9.35 -0.25
C LEU A 129 9.68 -9.59 0.03
N GLY A 130 9.99 -9.97 1.24
CA GLY A 130 11.33 -10.32 1.70
C GLY A 130 11.74 -9.62 2.99
N THR A 131 12.77 -10.15 3.64
CA THR A 131 13.29 -9.63 4.92
C THR A 131 14.54 -8.76 4.72
N LYS A 132 15.60 -9.30 4.13
CA LYS A 132 16.86 -8.60 3.85
C LYS A 132 16.81 -7.90 2.50
N GLU A 133 16.44 -8.65 1.48
CA GLU A 133 16.17 -8.17 0.13
C GLU A 133 14.66 -8.25 -0.11
N GLN A 134 14.10 -7.14 -0.57
CA GLN A 134 12.66 -7.04 -0.82
C GLN A 134 12.42 -7.05 -2.33
N MET A 135 11.59 -7.98 -2.78
CA MET A 135 11.18 -8.11 -4.17
C MET A 135 9.79 -7.50 -4.35
N MET A 136 9.68 -6.48 -5.22
CA MET A 136 8.36 -5.95 -5.59
C MET A 136 7.59 -7.04 -6.32
N THR A 137 6.43 -7.40 -5.78
CA THR A 137 5.68 -8.57 -6.21
C THR A 137 4.21 -8.23 -6.44
N LEU A 138 3.68 -8.64 -7.58
CA LEU A 138 2.25 -8.60 -7.89
C LEU A 138 1.65 -9.98 -7.65
N ILE A 139 0.62 -10.04 -6.83
CA ILE A 139 -0.18 -11.22 -6.54
C ILE A 139 -1.52 -11.09 -7.26
N VAL A 140 -1.92 -12.12 -7.99
CA VAL A 140 -3.24 -12.21 -8.65
C VAL A 140 -4.02 -13.34 -7.99
N LYS A 141 -5.11 -13.05 -7.29
CA LYS A 141 -5.96 -14.09 -6.67
C LYS A 141 -6.72 -14.85 -7.74
N THR A 142 -6.42 -16.13 -7.89
CA THR A 142 -7.06 -17.01 -8.91
C THR A 142 -8.19 -17.86 -8.35
N SER A 143 -8.12 -18.19 -7.04
CA SER A 143 -9.19 -18.85 -6.29
C SER A 143 -9.14 -18.43 -4.81
N GLU A 144 -9.96 -19.00 -3.97
CA GLU A 144 -9.93 -18.69 -2.52
C GLU A 144 -8.61 -19.10 -1.84
N THR A 145 -7.87 -20.02 -2.43
CA THR A 145 -6.63 -20.58 -1.87
C THR A 145 -5.42 -20.43 -2.78
N GLU A 146 -5.62 -20.02 -4.04
CA GLU A 146 -4.56 -20.00 -5.05
C GLU A 146 -4.34 -18.59 -5.61
N PHE A 147 -3.10 -18.33 -5.98
CA PHE A 147 -2.69 -17.08 -6.62
C PHE A 147 -1.57 -17.30 -7.64
N LYS A 148 -1.46 -16.39 -8.58
CA LYS A 148 -0.27 -16.22 -9.42
C LYS A 148 0.60 -15.14 -8.84
N LYS A 149 1.93 -15.32 -8.93
CA LYS A 149 2.93 -14.37 -8.45
C LYS A 149 3.79 -13.89 -9.61
N ILE A 150 3.97 -12.57 -9.73
CA ILE A 150 4.84 -11.92 -10.70
C ILE A 150 5.84 -11.06 -9.93
N GLU A 151 7.13 -11.34 -10.08
CA GLU A 151 8.22 -10.63 -9.42
C GLU A 151 8.88 -9.66 -10.39
N PHE A 152 9.21 -8.46 -9.93
CA PHE A 152 9.79 -7.39 -10.75
C PHE A 152 11.26 -7.16 -10.40
N ASP A 153 12.16 -7.98 -10.97
CA ASP A 153 13.60 -7.93 -10.73
C ASP A 153 14.21 -6.56 -11.06
N ASN A 154 13.78 -5.94 -12.15
CA ASN A 154 14.28 -4.64 -12.60
C ASN A 154 13.96 -3.51 -11.63
N PHE A 155 12.96 -3.66 -10.78
CA PHE A 155 12.62 -2.70 -9.75
C PHE A 155 13.65 -2.70 -8.63
N ASN A 156 14.16 -3.87 -8.26
CA ASN A 156 15.13 -4.06 -7.17
C ASN A 156 16.53 -3.53 -7.50
N GLN A 157 16.94 -3.49 -8.78
CA GLN A 157 18.24 -2.96 -9.22
C GLN A 157 18.44 -1.48 -8.86
N ARG A 158 17.39 -0.75 -8.46
CA ARG A 158 17.42 0.66 -8.07
C ARG A 158 17.52 0.87 -6.56
N HIS A 159 17.82 -0.15 -5.77
CA HIS A 159 18.00 -0.10 -4.32
C HIS A 159 16.83 0.49 -3.52
N PHE A 160 15.61 0.18 -3.90
CA PHE A 160 14.44 0.55 -3.11
C PHE A 160 14.32 -0.35 -1.89
N ARG A 161 14.28 0.28 -0.73
CA ARG A 161 14.04 -0.42 0.53
C ARG A 161 12.80 0.16 1.19
N PHE A 162 11.84 -0.71 1.48
CA PHE A 162 10.66 -0.35 2.24
C PHE A 162 10.87 -0.56 3.72
N VAL A 163 10.24 0.28 4.52
CA VAL A 163 10.15 0.07 5.98
C VAL A 163 9.43 -1.25 6.23
N PRO A 164 9.90 -2.08 7.19
CA PRO A 164 9.22 -3.33 7.50
C PRO A 164 7.79 -3.11 7.98
N MET A 165 6.88 -3.94 7.50
CA MET A 165 5.54 -4.04 8.04
C MET A 165 5.61 -4.65 9.43
N LEU A 166 5.06 -3.98 10.44
CA LEU A 166 5.11 -4.43 11.83
C LEU A 166 3.69 -4.70 12.34
N LYS A 167 3.54 -5.80 13.09
CA LYS A 167 2.32 -6.08 13.85
C LYS A 167 2.22 -5.13 15.04
N ASN A 168 1.02 -4.71 15.41
CA ASN A 168 0.84 -4.03 16.67
C ASN A 168 1.22 -4.97 17.81
N LYS A 169 1.96 -4.46 18.79
CA LYS A 169 2.17 -5.21 20.03
C LYS A 169 0.80 -5.38 20.70
N GLN A 170 0.44 -6.63 20.95
CA GLN A 170 -0.71 -6.96 21.79
C GLN A 170 -0.48 -6.49 23.21
#